data_e64c69df69f8968f249e1df9c2b07a9c
#
_entry.id   e64c69df69f8968f249e1df9c2b07a9c
#
_cell.length_a   1.000
_cell.length_b   1.000
_cell.length_c   1.000
_cell.angle_alpha   90.00
_cell.angle_beta   90.00
_cell.angle_gamma   90.00
#
_symmetry.space_group_name_H-M   'P 1'
#
loop_
_entity.id
_entity.type
_entity.pdbx_description
1 polymer ?
#
loop_
_entity_poly.entity_id
_entity_poly.type
_entity_poly.pdbx_seq_one_letter_code
_entity_poly.pdbx_strand_id
1 'polypeptide(L)' 'MNQAEIQNMIQLYMDAEKAVLEGKSITFNGQQMTMENLNLIIAGREKWEHRLVAFQRAQTGSPIYKVARFQ' A
#
# COMPACT_ATOMS: atom_id res chain seq x y z
N MET A 1 0.54 -7.45 -12.59
CA MET A 1 0.94 -7.49 -11.16
C MET A 1 -0.10 -8.29 -10.40
N ASN A 2 0.34 -9.19 -9.54
CA ASN A 2 -0.59 -10.02 -8.79
C ASN A 2 -0.75 -9.51 -7.36
N GLN A 3 -1.66 -10.13 -6.61
CA GLN A 3 -1.97 -9.68 -5.26
C GLN A 3 -0.75 -9.74 -4.34
N ALA A 4 0.06 -10.78 -4.46
CA ALA A 4 1.23 -10.91 -3.61
C ALA A 4 2.23 -9.79 -3.84
N GLU A 5 2.40 -9.38 -5.09
CA GLU A 5 3.28 -8.25 -5.41
C GLU A 5 2.77 -6.95 -4.82
N ILE A 6 1.44 -6.74 -4.89
CA ILE A 6 0.85 -5.55 -4.31
C ILE A 6 1.04 -5.54 -2.80
N GLN A 7 0.81 -6.68 -2.15
CA GLN A 7 1.00 -6.80 -0.72
C GLN A 7 2.45 -6.59 -0.31
N ASN A 8 3.39 -7.07 -1.14
CA ASN A 8 4.81 -6.84 -0.88
C ASN A 8 5.16 -5.36 -0.93
N MET A 9 4.56 -4.62 -1.87
CA MET A 9 4.79 -3.18 -1.95
C MET A 9 4.25 -2.47 -0.72
N ILE A 10 3.07 -2.86 -0.27
CA ILE A 10 2.50 -2.28 0.95
C ILE A 10 3.43 -2.54 2.13
N GLN A 11 3.96 -3.76 2.25
CA GLN A 11 4.85 -4.10 3.35
C GLN A 11 6.13 -3.27 3.30
N LEU A 12 6.68 -3.04 2.10
CA LEU A 12 7.87 -2.21 1.95
C LEU A 12 7.61 -0.79 2.46
N TYR A 13 6.45 -0.22 2.12
CA TYR A 13 6.10 1.11 2.60
C TYR A 13 5.91 1.13 4.11
N MET A 14 5.30 0.09 4.67
CA MET A 14 5.12 0.01 6.12
C MET A 14 6.46 -0.08 6.84
N ASP A 15 7.38 -0.88 6.32
CA ASP A 15 8.72 -1.00 6.89
C ASP A 15 9.48 0.33 6.80
N ALA A 16 9.32 1.03 5.67
CA ALA A 16 9.95 2.32 5.48
C ALA A 16 9.41 3.34 6.48
N GLU A 17 8.09 3.36 6.64
CA GLU A 17 7.45 4.27 7.60
C GLU A 17 7.96 4.01 9.01
N LYS A 18 8.02 2.75 9.40
CA LYS A 18 8.49 2.40 10.74
C LYS A 18 9.93 2.83 10.97
N ALA A 19 10.81 2.59 9.99
CA ALA A 19 12.21 2.95 10.12
C ALA A 19 12.38 4.46 10.26
N VAL A 20 11.64 5.22 9.46
CA VAL A 20 11.71 6.68 9.50
C VAL A 20 11.19 7.21 10.83
N LEU A 21 10.10 6.62 11.34
CA LEU A 21 9.56 7.01 12.62
C LEU A 21 10.53 6.72 13.78
N GLU A 22 11.39 5.73 13.60
CA GLU A 22 12.44 5.43 14.57
C GLU A 22 13.65 6.37 14.46
N GLY A 23 13.58 7.32 13.54
CA GLY A 23 14.66 8.29 13.36
C GLY A 23 15.70 7.88 12.36
N LYS A 24 15.47 6.81 11.62
CA LYS A 24 16.44 6.32 10.64
C LYS A 24 16.28 7.03 9.32
N SER A 25 17.39 7.14 8.59
CA SER A 25 17.40 7.57 7.22
C SER A 25 17.50 6.33 6.34
N ILE A 26 16.64 6.21 5.34
CA ILE A 26 16.59 5.00 4.50
C ILE A 26 16.70 5.39 3.03
N THR A 27 17.10 4.40 2.21
CA THR A 27 17.03 4.55 0.76
C THR A 27 15.86 3.72 0.27
N PHE A 28 14.91 4.38 -0.39
CA PHE A 28 13.70 3.75 -0.85
C PHE A 28 13.46 4.15 -2.29
N ASN A 29 13.38 3.15 -3.18
CA ASN A 29 13.25 3.37 -4.63
C ASN A 29 14.33 4.30 -5.19
N GLY A 30 15.55 4.15 -4.67
CA GLY A 30 16.67 4.97 -5.11
C GLY A 30 16.67 6.39 -4.55
N GLN A 31 15.77 6.69 -3.66
CA GLN A 31 15.64 8.02 -3.06
C GLN A 31 15.85 7.92 -1.55
N GLN A 32 16.67 8.83 -1.02
CA GLN A 32 16.87 8.86 0.42
C GLN A 32 15.67 9.51 1.10
N MET A 33 15.17 8.86 2.13
CA MET A 33 14.01 9.34 2.86
C MET A 33 14.28 9.43 4.34
N THR A 34 13.78 10.51 4.93
CA THR A 34 13.89 10.80 6.34
C THR A 34 12.51 11.16 6.88
N MET A 35 12.46 11.60 8.14
CA MET A 35 11.19 12.02 8.74
C MET A 35 10.48 13.10 7.94
N GLU A 36 11.22 13.94 7.23
CA GLU A 36 10.62 14.98 6.39
C GLU A 36 9.85 14.40 5.22
N ASN A 37 10.16 13.17 4.84
CA ASN A 37 9.53 12.51 3.70
C ASN A 37 8.39 11.57 4.13
N LEU A 38 8.03 11.59 5.42
CA LEU A 38 7.03 10.65 5.94
C LEU A 38 5.71 10.74 5.18
N ASN A 39 5.28 11.95 4.83
CA ASN A 39 4.04 12.12 4.09
C ASN A 39 4.05 11.39 2.75
N LEU A 40 5.21 11.39 2.09
CA LEU A 40 5.34 10.70 0.79
C LEU A 40 5.23 9.19 0.98
N ILE A 41 5.80 8.68 2.06
CA ILE A 41 5.74 7.25 2.35
C ILE A 41 4.29 6.83 2.63
N ILE A 42 3.59 7.61 3.45
CA ILE A 42 2.20 7.32 3.78
C ILE A 42 1.31 7.39 2.54
N ALA A 43 1.50 8.44 1.72
CA ALA A 43 0.71 8.58 0.49
C ALA A 43 0.95 7.42 -0.47
N GLY A 44 2.20 6.97 -0.58
CA GLY A 44 2.52 5.82 -1.42
C GLY A 44 1.87 4.55 -0.92
N ARG A 45 1.91 4.33 0.40
CA ARG A 45 1.26 3.15 0.99
C ARG A 45 -0.23 3.16 0.72
N GLU A 46 -0.89 4.30 0.92
CA GLU A 46 -2.34 4.40 0.69
C GLU A 46 -2.69 4.12 -0.77
N LYS A 47 -1.85 4.59 -1.68
CA LYS A 47 -2.06 4.33 -3.09
C LYS A 47 -2.04 2.83 -3.38
N TRP A 48 -1.09 2.11 -2.80
CA TRP A 48 -0.99 0.67 -3.00
C TRP A 48 -2.12 -0.08 -2.31
N GLU A 49 -2.58 0.42 -1.16
CA GLU A 49 -3.74 -0.17 -0.48
C GLU A 49 -4.99 -0.05 -1.34
N HIS A 50 -5.16 1.10 -2.00
CA HIS A 50 -6.28 1.28 -2.93
C HIS A 50 -6.17 0.32 -4.11
N ARG A 51 -4.97 0.09 -4.62
CA ARG A 51 -4.76 -0.87 -5.69
C ARG A 51 -5.13 -2.29 -5.25
N LEU A 52 -4.79 -2.64 -4.01
CA LEU A 52 -5.13 -3.95 -3.49
C LEU A 52 -6.64 -4.15 -3.46
N VAL A 53 -7.37 -3.16 -2.95
CA VAL A 53 -8.82 -3.23 -2.90
C VAL A 53 -9.40 -3.38 -4.30
N ALA A 54 -8.93 -2.57 -5.25
CA ALA A 54 -9.41 -2.64 -6.63
C ALA A 54 -9.10 -4.00 -7.26
N PHE A 55 -7.92 -4.54 -6.98
CA PHE A 55 -7.54 -5.85 -7.51
C PHE A 55 -8.45 -6.95 -6.95
N GLN A 56 -8.73 -6.90 -5.64
CA GLN A 56 -9.58 -7.89 -5.00
C GLN A 56 -11.02 -7.83 -5.54
N ARG A 57 -11.52 -6.62 -5.79
CA ARG A 57 -12.84 -6.45 -6.38
C ARG A 57 -12.91 -7.06 -7.77
N ALA A 58 -11.88 -6.83 -8.56
CA ALA A 58 -11.85 -7.37 -9.91
C ALA A 58 -11.84 -8.89 -9.90
N GLN A 59 -11.16 -9.49 -8.91
CA GLN A 59 -11.08 -10.94 -8.82
C GLN A 59 -12.38 -11.58 -8.37
N THR A 60 -13.10 -10.93 -7.45
CA THR A 60 -14.33 -11.50 -6.91
C THR A 60 -15.48 -11.37 -7.89
N GLY A 61 -15.32 -10.56 -8.92
CA GLY A 61 -16.31 -10.47 -9.98
C GLY A 61 -17.50 -9.70 -9.61
N SER A 62 -18.07 -9.67 -9.03
CA SER A 62 -19.24 -9.13 -8.95
C SER A 62 -19.95 -8.41 -8.04
N PRO A 63 -20.49 -8.68 -8.27
CA PRO A 63 -21.00 -8.24 -7.57
C PRO A 63 -21.78 -8.26 -6.80
N ILE A 64 -21.72 -8.77 -6.69
CA ILE A 64 -22.09 -9.01 -6.14
C ILE A 64 -22.60 -8.47 -5.43
N TYR A 65 -22.83 -8.60 -5.62
CA TYR A 65 -23.08 -8.25 -5.33
C TYR A 65 -23.67 -8.01 -4.68
N LYS A 66 -24.09 -8.20 -4.63
CA LYS A 66 -24.42 -8.28 -4.33
C LYS A 66 -24.63 -7.97 -3.39
N VAL A 67 -24.84 -8.11 -3.50
CA VAL A 67 -24.85 -7.96 -2.98
C VAL A 67 -25.09 -7.73 -2.14
N ALA A 68 -25.35 -7.78 -2.19
CA ALA A 68 -25.42 -7.68 -1.86
C ALA A 68 -25.71 -7.37 -1.04
N ARG A 69 -26.19 -7.50 -0.99
CA ARG A 69 -26.37 -7.39 -0.72
C ARG A 69 -26.46 -6.89 0.14
N PHE A 70 -26.72 -7.02 0.14
CA PHE A 70 -26.66 -6.72 0.42
C PHE A 70 -27.00 -6.36 0.81
N GLN A 71 -27.24 -6.59 0.90
CA GLN A 71 -27.48 -6.50 0.79
C GLN A 71 -27.60 -6.33 1.11
#